data_88af048c1ba7ed25f6e39c381974644d
#
_entry.id   88af048c1ba7ed25f6e39c381974644d
#
_cell.length_a   1.000
_cell.length_b   1.000
_cell.length_c   1.000
_cell.angle_alpha   90.00
_cell.angle_beta   90.00
_cell.angle_gamma   90.00
#
_symmetry.space_group_name_H-M   'P 1'
#
loop_
_entity.id
_entity.type
_entity.pdbx_description
1 polymer ?
#
loop_
_entity_poly.entity_id
_entity_poly.type
_entity_poly.pdbx_seq_one_letter_code
_entity_poly.pdbx_strand_id
1 'polypeptide(L)'
;PFSGFVWVEDGSIVGNVTTQRSSVESRHWVISNVAVKPRYRGRGIARALVTAAIDDARLQGGREVSLQVRTGNAPAIHLYRSLGFEDRTATSYLRLERIGPVEPLTPPGVLLRPRRADEGRRIYELVCAATSPGERWESPVREQDYRLNSLQLMAEALDRLLGGPVYHRLVAEAQERLAGVIFVQRARWHGQHHMELKVHPDYHGRLEKALVSHGLALLQPSPSRPTYVRHPAAHAEGLAAFKSYGFQETRTLASMALRLGAR
;
A
#
# COMPACT_ATOMS: atom_id res chain seq x y z
N PRO A 1 -6.90 -11.56 -18.17
CA PRO A 1 -6.70 -12.99 -18.08
C PRO A 1 -5.51 -13.30 -17.18
N PHE A 2 -5.62 -14.38 -16.40
CA PHE A 2 -4.52 -14.95 -15.64
C PHE A 2 -3.85 -16.00 -16.50
N SER A 3 -2.55 -16.01 -16.56
CA SER A 3 -1.73 -17.08 -17.14
C SER A 3 -0.63 -17.46 -16.14
N GLY A 4 0.12 -18.52 -16.44
CA GLY A 4 1.21 -18.92 -15.58
C GLY A 4 1.87 -20.20 -16.08
N PHE A 5 2.96 -20.55 -15.39
CA PHE A 5 3.73 -21.74 -15.69
C PHE A 5 3.87 -22.62 -14.46
N VAL A 6 3.94 -23.91 -14.68
CA VAL A 6 4.24 -24.90 -13.65
C VAL A 6 5.48 -25.69 -14.04
N TRP A 7 6.25 -26.10 -13.05
CA TRP A 7 7.33 -27.05 -13.22
C TRP A 7 6.88 -28.40 -12.71
N VAL A 8 6.96 -29.42 -13.56
CA VAL A 8 6.54 -30.79 -13.25
C VAL A 8 7.78 -31.68 -13.20
N GLU A 9 7.93 -32.46 -12.13
CA GLU A 9 8.89 -33.57 -12.01
C GLU A 9 8.15 -34.81 -11.50
N ASP A 10 8.39 -35.94 -12.09
CA ASP A 10 7.79 -37.25 -11.73
C ASP A 10 6.24 -37.16 -11.61
N GLY A 11 5.60 -36.47 -12.56
CA GLY A 11 4.15 -36.29 -12.59
C GLY A 11 3.60 -35.36 -11.53
N SER A 12 4.45 -34.69 -10.72
CA SER A 12 4.05 -33.81 -9.65
C SER A 12 4.43 -32.33 -9.94
N ILE A 13 3.53 -31.39 -9.68
CA ILE A 13 3.86 -29.98 -9.72
C ILE A 13 4.77 -29.64 -8.54
N VAL A 14 5.97 -29.17 -8.82
CA VAL A 14 6.99 -28.82 -7.81
C VAL A 14 7.33 -27.35 -7.77
N GLY A 15 6.91 -26.57 -8.76
CA GLY A 15 7.04 -25.12 -8.80
C GLY A 15 5.94 -24.47 -9.64
N ASN A 16 5.66 -23.20 -9.38
CA ASN A 16 4.69 -22.42 -10.13
C ASN A 16 5.05 -20.93 -10.14
N VAL A 17 4.52 -20.23 -11.14
CA VAL A 17 4.49 -18.78 -11.27
C VAL A 17 3.17 -18.37 -11.92
N THR A 18 2.62 -17.23 -11.51
CA THR A 18 1.42 -16.65 -12.11
C THR A 18 1.77 -15.31 -12.72
N THR A 19 1.20 -15.02 -13.89
CA THR A 19 1.31 -13.72 -14.57
C THR A 19 -0.07 -13.14 -14.85
N GLN A 20 -0.18 -11.82 -14.75
CA GLN A 20 -1.40 -11.12 -15.11
C GLN A 20 -1.07 -9.71 -15.64
N ARG A 21 -1.90 -9.18 -16.51
CA ARG A 21 -1.84 -7.75 -16.87
C ARG A 21 -2.38 -6.91 -15.72
N SER A 22 -1.75 -5.76 -15.46
CA SER A 22 -2.21 -4.80 -14.46
C SER A 22 -3.61 -4.25 -14.81
N SER A 23 -3.88 -4.01 -16.10
CA SER A 23 -5.20 -3.71 -16.66
C SER A 23 -5.28 -4.20 -18.10
N VAL A 24 -6.47 -4.26 -18.69
CA VAL A 24 -6.67 -4.75 -20.07
C VAL A 24 -5.88 -3.93 -21.10
N GLU A 25 -5.76 -2.62 -20.88
CA GLU A 25 -5.06 -1.68 -21.77
C GLU A 25 -3.57 -1.52 -21.42
N SER A 26 -3.15 -2.03 -20.27
CA SER A 26 -1.78 -1.87 -19.75
C SER A 26 -0.80 -2.78 -20.50
N ARG A 27 0.37 -2.23 -20.80
CA ARG A 27 1.56 -3.01 -21.18
C ARG A 27 2.43 -3.39 -19.99
N HIS A 28 1.86 -3.29 -18.79
CA HIS A 28 2.48 -3.66 -17.52
C HIS A 28 1.92 -5.00 -17.04
N TRP A 29 2.84 -5.94 -16.76
CA TRP A 29 2.55 -7.28 -16.28
C TRP A 29 2.99 -7.43 -14.83
N VAL A 30 2.27 -8.21 -14.07
CA VAL A 30 2.57 -8.52 -12.66
C VAL A 30 2.87 -10.01 -12.54
N ILE A 31 4.04 -10.35 -12.02
CA ILE A 31 4.41 -11.70 -11.62
C ILE A 31 4.04 -11.90 -10.16
N SER A 32 3.36 -13.00 -9.87
CA SER A 32 2.94 -13.36 -8.52
C SER A 32 3.07 -14.88 -8.31
N ASN A 33 2.89 -15.32 -7.04
CA ASN A 33 2.85 -16.73 -6.68
C ASN A 33 4.07 -17.54 -7.15
N VAL A 34 5.26 -16.95 -7.14
CA VAL A 34 6.50 -17.68 -7.44
C VAL A 34 6.81 -18.60 -6.27
N ALA A 35 6.65 -19.90 -6.45
CA ALA A 35 6.90 -20.89 -5.41
C ALA A 35 7.60 -22.13 -5.97
N VAL A 36 8.49 -22.71 -5.14
CA VAL A 36 9.14 -23.98 -5.41
C VAL A 36 9.13 -24.82 -4.12
N LYS A 37 8.68 -26.07 -4.20
CA LYS A 37 8.66 -27.00 -3.06
C LYS A 37 10.06 -27.09 -2.42
N PRO A 38 10.18 -27.07 -1.08
CA PRO A 38 11.47 -26.97 -0.38
C PRO A 38 12.55 -27.92 -0.89
N ARG A 39 12.22 -29.20 -1.08
CA ARG A 39 13.15 -30.25 -1.56
C ARG A 39 13.67 -30.06 -3.00
N TYR A 40 13.04 -29.17 -3.77
CA TYR A 40 13.42 -28.87 -5.15
C TYR A 40 14.10 -27.51 -5.31
N ARG A 41 14.29 -26.77 -4.21
CA ARG A 41 15.00 -25.48 -4.23
C ARG A 41 16.48 -25.67 -4.56
N GLY A 42 17.14 -24.59 -5.00
CA GLY A 42 18.56 -24.61 -5.38
C GLY A 42 18.86 -25.21 -6.76
N ARG A 43 17.85 -25.71 -7.49
CA ARG A 43 18.00 -26.36 -8.81
C ARG A 43 17.70 -25.42 -10.00
N GLY A 44 17.60 -24.11 -9.82
CA GLY A 44 17.31 -23.18 -10.90
C GLY A 44 15.82 -23.08 -11.31
N ILE A 45 14.91 -23.86 -10.73
CA ILE A 45 13.48 -23.95 -11.11
C ILE A 45 12.81 -22.58 -11.03
N ALA A 46 13.01 -21.82 -9.93
CA ALA A 46 12.42 -20.48 -9.79
C ALA A 46 12.91 -19.52 -10.89
N ARG A 47 14.19 -19.59 -11.27
CA ARG A 47 14.77 -18.81 -12.36
C ARG A 47 14.09 -19.13 -13.69
N ALA A 48 13.98 -20.43 -14.02
CA ALA A 48 13.36 -20.88 -15.26
C ALA A 48 11.88 -20.43 -15.34
N LEU A 49 11.13 -20.57 -14.25
CA LEU A 49 9.72 -20.13 -14.18
C LEU A 49 9.57 -18.62 -14.37
N VAL A 50 10.39 -17.80 -13.67
CA VAL A 50 10.33 -16.35 -13.79
C VAL A 50 10.78 -15.91 -15.18
N THR A 51 11.80 -16.53 -15.77
CA THR A 51 12.23 -16.24 -17.14
C THR A 51 11.12 -16.56 -18.15
N ALA A 52 10.46 -17.71 -18.04
CA ALA A 52 9.32 -18.06 -18.89
C ALA A 52 8.18 -17.03 -18.76
N ALA A 53 7.90 -16.55 -17.56
CA ALA A 53 6.90 -15.52 -17.30
C ALA A 53 7.27 -14.16 -17.92
N ILE A 54 8.57 -13.77 -17.88
CA ILE A 54 9.10 -12.56 -18.52
C ILE A 54 8.97 -12.67 -20.05
N ASP A 55 9.34 -13.83 -20.61
CA ASP A 55 9.29 -14.04 -22.05
C ASP A 55 7.86 -14.08 -22.58
N ASP A 56 6.93 -14.69 -21.85
CA ASP A 56 5.50 -14.64 -22.17
C ASP A 56 4.97 -13.19 -22.16
N ALA A 57 5.27 -12.43 -21.11
CA ALA A 57 4.89 -11.02 -21.05
C ALA A 57 5.46 -10.22 -22.23
N ARG A 58 6.70 -10.49 -22.65
CA ARG A 58 7.36 -9.85 -23.81
C ARG A 58 6.67 -10.23 -25.11
N LEU A 59 6.35 -11.50 -25.32
CA LEU A 59 5.65 -11.99 -26.51
C LEU A 59 4.25 -11.37 -26.64
N GLN A 60 3.60 -11.07 -25.53
CA GLN A 60 2.30 -10.42 -25.47
C GLN A 60 2.39 -8.87 -25.54
N GLY A 61 3.53 -8.31 -25.90
CA GLY A 61 3.73 -6.87 -26.09
C GLY A 61 3.87 -6.09 -24.79
N GLY A 62 4.21 -6.75 -23.68
CA GLY A 62 4.53 -6.10 -22.41
C GLY A 62 5.75 -5.19 -22.55
N ARG A 63 5.72 -4.06 -21.84
CA ARG A 63 6.85 -3.12 -21.73
C ARG A 63 7.53 -3.15 -20.37
N GLU A 64 6.83 -3.63 -19.39
CA GLU A 64 7.31 -3.70 -18.02
C GLU A 64 6.68 -4.89 -17.29
N VAL A 65 7.49 -5.53 -16.45
CA VAL A 65 7.06 -6.60 -15.54
C VAL A 65 7.40 -6.18 -14.12
N SER A 66 6.48 -6.34 -13.20
CA SER A 66 6.70 -6.08 -11.77
C SER A 66 6.40 -7.29 -10.91
N LEU A 67 6.91 -7.25 -9.70
CA LEU A 67 6.60 -8.22 -8.65
C LEU A 67 6.76 -7.57 -7.27
N GLN A 68 6.19 -8.23 -6.28
CA GLN A 68 6.42 -7.89 -4.87
C GLN A 68 7.12 -9.05 -4.18
N VAL A 69 8.10 -8.72 -3.32
CA VAL A 69 8.86 -9.70 -2.55
C VAL A 69 9.03 -9.23 -1.11
N ARG A 70 8.96 -10.15 -0.14
CA ARG A 70 9.27 -9.82 1.25
C ARG A 70 10.72 -9.37 1.37
N THR A 71 10.98 -8.26 2.05
CA THR A 71 12.34 -7.71 2.23
C THR A 71 13.27 -8.67 2.96
N GLY A 72 12.73 -9.57 3.81
CA GLY A 72 13.49 -10.63 4.46
C GLY A 72 13.79 -11.86 3.57
N ASN A 73 13.30 -11.91 2.33
CA ASN A 73 13.55 -13.04 1.42
C ASN A 73 14.77 -12.78 0.52
N ALA A 74 15.96 -12.76 1.13
CA ALA A 74 17.22 -12.47 0.44
C ALA A 74 17.47 -13.38 -0.81
N PRO A 75 17.18 -14.70 -0.79
CA PRO A 75 17.36 -15.53 -1.98
C PRO A 75 16.49 -15.09 -3.16
N ALA A 76 15.23 -14.72 -2.93
CA ALA A 76 14.33 -14.28 -3.98
C ALA A 76 14.75 -12.90 -4.51
N ILE A 77 15.13 -11.96 -3.64
CA ILE A 77 15.63 -10.63 -4.04
C ILE A 77 16.88 -10.79 -4.92
N HIS A 78 17.82 -11.65 -4.52
CA HIS A 78 19.02 -11.92 -5.32
C HIS A 78 18.65 -12.49 -6.70
N LEU A 79 17.72 -13.45 -6.75
CA LEU A 79 17.22 -14.01 -8.01
C LEU A 79 16.66 -12.90 -8.92
N TYR A 80 15.76 -12.06 -8.40
CA TYR A 80 15.11 -11.03 -9.22
C TYR A 80 16.10 -9.97 -9.70
N ARG A 81 17.01 -9.51 -8.85
CA ARG A 81 18.09 -8.59 -9.25
C ARG A 81 18.99 -9.21 -10.33
N SER A 82 19.33 -10.50 -10.24
CA SER A 82 20.12 -11.20 -11.25
C SER A 82 19.38 -11.39 -12.59
N LEU A 83 18.05 -11.22 -12.61
CA LEU A 83 17.21 -11.17 -13.81
C LEU A 83 16.96 -9.75 -14.33
N GLY A 84 17.58 -8.74 -13.69
CA GLY A 84 17.50 -7.34 -14.10
C GLY A 84 16.35 -6.54 -13.47
N PHE A 85 15.66 -7.09 -12.48
CA PHE A 85 14.67 -6.31 -11.71
C PHE A 85 15.37 -5.26 -10.85
N GLU A 86 14.82 -4.06 -10.85
CA GLU A 86 15.24 -2.93 -10.03
C GLU A 86 14.22 -2.64 -8.92
N ASP A 87 14.71 -2.24 -7.75
CA ASP A 87 13.86 -1.81 -6.65
C ASP A 87 13.13 -0.49 -7.00
N ARG A 88 11.84 -0.40 -6.75
CA ARG A 88 11.02 0.79 -6.99
C ARG A 88 10.59 1.46 -5.71
N THR A 89 10.00 0.69 -4.80
CA THR A 89 9.52 1.15 -3.50
C THR A 89 9.42 -0.01 -2.53
N ALA A 90 9.18 0.29 -1.25
CA ALA A 90 8.84 -0.73 -0.27
C ALA A 90 7.70 -0.25 0.62
N THR A 91 6.78 -1.15 0.93
CA THR A 91 5.60 -0.88 1.76
C THR A 91 5.60 -1.80 2.98
N SER A 92 5.54 -1.20 4.16
CA SER A 92 5.34 -1.89 5.44
C SER A 92 3.85 -2.06 5.72
N TYR A 93 3.48 -3.24 6.16
CA TYR A 93 2.14 -3.61 6.60
C TYR A 93 2.15 -3.72 8.11
N LEU A 94 1.36 -2.86 8.77
CA LEU A 94 1.27 -2.83 10.22
C LEU A 94 -0.14 -3.22 10.66
N ARG A 95 -0.23 -3.79 11.85
CA ARG A 95 -1.47 -4.22 12.46
C ARG A 95 -1.49 -3.87 13.95
N LEU A 96 -2.62 -3.36 14.42
CA LEU A 96 -2.93 -3.16 15.83
C LEU A 96 -4.14 -4.06 16.16
N GLU A 97 -4.01 -4.95 17.13
CA GLU A 97 -5.07 -5.91 17.48
C GLU A 97 -6.24 -5.26 18.20
N ARG A 98 -5.93 -4.35 19.12
CA ARG A 98 -6.90 -3.61 19.93
C ARG A 98 -6.45 -2.19 20.12
N ILE A 99 -7.41 -1.28 20.12
CA ILE A 99 -7.16 0.13 20.35
C ILE A 99 -7.30 0.40 21.83
N GLY A 100 -6.19 0.77 22.48
CA GLY A 100 -6.18 1.24 23.86
C GLY A 100 -6.77 2.64 24.01
N PRO A 101 -6.91 3.16 25.24
CA PRO A 101 -7.21 4.57 25.47
C PRO A 101 -6.17 5.45 24.77
N VAL A 102 -6.63 6.41 23.97
CA VAL A 102 -5.76 7.34 23.23
C VAL A 102 -6.26 8.76 23.46
N GLU A 103 -5.38 9.61 23.97
CA GLU A 103 -5.63 11.05 24.04
C GLU A 103 -5.10 11.69 22.75
N PRO A 104 -5.94 12.44 22.00
CA PRO A 104 -5.51 13.13 20.80
C PRO A 104 -4.46 14.20 21.10
N LEU A 105 -3.33 14.15 20.41
CA LEU A 105 -2.24 15.12 20.54
C LEU A 105 -2.44 16.27 19.57
N THR A 106 -2.27 17.51 20.04
CA THR A 106 -2.31 18.69 19.17
C THR A 106 -1.00 19.46 19.32
N PRO A 107 -0.10 19.43 18.31
CA PRO A 107 1.13 20.20 18.34
C PRO A 107 0.86 21.70 18.29
N PRO A 108 1.70 22.53 18.92
CA PRO A 108 1.57 23.98 18.84
C PRO A 108 1.60 24.48 17.38
N GLY A 109 0.72 25.44 17.05
CA GLY A 109 0.64 26.03 15.71
C GLY A 109 0.06 25.12 14.62
N VAL A 110 -0.57 24.02 15.01
CA VAL A 110 -1.24 23.08 14.09
C VAL A 110 -2.72 23.01 14.40
N LEU A 111 -3.56 23.18 13.39
CA LEU A 111 -4.99 22.96 13.47
C LEU A 111 -5.33 21.59 12.89
N LEU A 112 -5.83 20.69 13.73
CA LEU A 112 -6.35 19.39 13.31
C LEU A 112 -7.87 19.46 13.22
N ARG A 113 -8.42 19.19 12.04
CA ARG A 113 -9.85 19.29 11.78
C ARG A 113 -10.32 18.30 10.69
N PRO A 114 -11.62 18.03 10.61
CA PRO A 114 -12.17 17.36 9.44
C PRO A 114 -11.86 18.15 8.17
N ARG A 115 -11.63 17.42 7.05
CA ARG A 115 -11.48 18.05 5.75
C ARG A 115 -12.76 18.80 5.36
N ARG A 116 -12.62 19.87 4.61
CA ARG A 116 -13.74 20.56 3.95
C ARG A 116 -14.03 19.93 2.59
N ALA A 117 -15.25 20.12 2.09
CA ALA A 117 -15.67 19.50 0.83
C ALA A 117 -14.89 20.01 -0.38
N ASP A 118 -14.51 21.28 -0.36
CA ASP A 118 -13.78 22.01 -1.42
C ASP A 118 -12.26 21.77 -1.41
N GLU A 119 -11.71 21.06 -0.42
CA GLU A 119 -10.27 20.86 -0.27
C GLU A 119 -9.69 19.70 -1.12
N GLY A 120 -10.47 19.10 -1.99
CA GLY A 120 -10.01 17.95 -2.78
C GLY A 120 -8.70 18.18 -3.53
N ARG A 121 -8.56 19.33 -4.19
CA ARG A 121 -7.33 19.71 -4.90
C ARG A 121 -6.14 19.93 -3.97
N ARG A 122 -6.33 20.63 -2.85
CA ARG A 122 -5.26 20.85 -1.86
C ARG A 122 -4.77 19.54 -1.24
N ILE A 123 -5.69 18.59 -0.98
CA ILE A 123 -5.34 17.25 -0.50
C ILE A 123 -4.59 16.47 -1.57
N TYR A 124 -5.02 16.52 -2.83
CA TYR A 124 -4.30 15.91 -3.93
C TYR A 124 -2.86 16.42 -4.05
N GLU A 125 -2.67 17.74 -4.00
CA GLU A 125 -1.34 18.39 -4.02
C GLU A 125 -0.45 17.93 -2.85
N LEU A 126 -1.02 17.88 -1.63
CA LEU A 126 -0.34 17.32 -0.45
C LEU A 126 0.06 15.86 -0.64
N VAL A 127 -0.87 15.02 -1.12
CA VAL A 127 -0.59 13.60 -1.33
C VAL A 127 0.47 13.42 -2.43
N CYS A 128 0.44 14.21 -3.49
CA CYS A 128 1.50 14.21 -4.49
C CYS A 128 2.87 14.57 -3.91
N ALA A 129 2.95 15.56 -3.02
CA ALA A 129 4.19 15.93 -2.35
C ALA A 129 4.68 14.84 -1.38
N ALA A 130 3.76 14.18 -0.70
CA ALA A 130 4.02 13.12 0.28
C ALA A 130 4.24 11.73 -0.32
N THR A 131 4.14 11.59 -1.64
CA THR A 131 4.24 10.29 -2.32
C THR A 131 5.47 10.27 -3.22
N SER A 132 6.38 9.34 -2.99
CA SER A 132 7.60 9.18 -3.79
C SER A 132 7.31 8.77 -5.24
N PRO A 133 8.24 8.98 -6.17
CA PRO A 133 8.08 8.50 -7.55
C PRO A 133 7.83 6.98 -7.66
N GLY A 134 8.47 6.19 -6.79
CA GLY A 134 8.28 4.74 -6.74
C GLY A 134 6.88 4.33 -6.28
N GLU A 135 6.33 5.01 -5.28
CA GLU A 135 4.95 4.78 -4.84
C GLU A 135 3.94 5.20 -5.92
N ARG A 136 4.15 6.36 -6.57
CA ARG A 136 3.29 6.81 -7.69
C ARG A 136 3.33 5.88 -8.90
N TRP A 137 4.46 5.24 -9.12
CA TRP A 137 4.58 4.20 -10.14
C TRP A 137 3.73 2.97 -9.77
N GLU A 138 3.75 2.53 -8.52
CA GLU A 138 2.96 1.38 -8.04
C GLU A 138 1.46 1.70 -7.97
N SER A 139 1.13 2.89 -7.46
CA SER A 139 -0.25 3.37 -7.28
C SER A 139 -0.35 4.84 -7.71
N PRO A 140 -0.75 5.11 -8.95
CA PRO A 140 -0.88 6.47 -9.45
C PRO A 140 -1.88 7.29 -8.63
N VAL A 141 -1.44 8.46 -8.17
CA VAL A 141 -2.27 9.43 -7.43
C VAL A 141 -3.10 10.21 -8.44
N ARG A 142 -4.43 10.16 -8.32
CA ARG A 142 -5.36 10.84 -9.23
C ARG A 142 -6.17 11.87 -8.47
N GLU A 143 -6.31 13.07 -9.02
CA GLU A 143 -7.05 14.15 -8.37
C GLU A 143 -8.51 13.79 -8.06
N GLN A 144 -9.14 13.03 -8.97
CA GLN A 144 -10.53 12.56 -8.79
C GLN A 144 -10.75 11.72 -7.53
N ASP A 145 -9.71 11.03 -7.02
CA ASP A 145 -9.81 10.16 -5.84
C ASP A 145 -9.94 11.01 -4.55
N TYR A 146 -9.63 12.30 -4.62
CA TYR A 146 -9.69 13.25 -3.50
C TYR A 146 -10.85 14.26 -3.62
N ARG A 147 -11.56 14.27 -4.74
CA ARG A 147 -12.78 15.10 -4.88
C ARG A 147 -13.95 14.36 -4.23
N LEU A 148 -14.65 15.03 -3.32
CA LEU A 148 -15.94 14.54 -2.81
C LEU A 148 -17.03 14.99 -3.77
N ASN A 149 -17.61 14.07 -4.50
CA ASN A 149 -18.81 14.35 -5.29
C ASN A 149 -20.05 13.92 -4.49
N SER A 150 -21.21 14.50 -4.86
CA SER A 150 -22.48 14.22 -4.19
C SER A 150 -22.86 12.72 -4.24
N LEU A 151 -22.53 12.03 -5.32
CA LEU A 151 -22.81 10.60 -5.48
C LEU A 151 -22.01 9.74 -4.49
N GLN A 152 -20.72 10.05 -4.30
CA GLN A 152 -19.89 9.38 -3.28
C GLN A 152 -20.41 9.63 -1.86
N LEU A 153 -20.80 10.87 -1.54
CA LEU A 153 -21.37 11.20 -0.23
C LEU A 153 -22.69 10.47 0.01
N MET A 154 -23.54 10.37 -1.01
CA MET A 154 -24.79 9.59 -0.93
C MET A 154 -24.50 8.09 -0.75
N ALA A 155 -23.54 7.54 -1.49
CA ALA A 155 -23.13 6.14 -1.34
C ALA A 155 -22.56 5.86 0.06
N GLU A 156 -21.68 6.71 0.58
CA GLU A 156 -21.16 6.60 1.96
C GLU A 156 -22.27 6.73 3.02
N ALA A 157 -23.28 7.57 2.77
CA ALA A 157 -24.43 7.71 3.66
C ALA A 157 -25.32 6.45 3.65
N LEU A 158 -25.58 5.90 2.48
CA LEU A 158 -26.34 4.65 2.31
C LEU A 158 -25.60 3.47 2.94
N ASP A 159 -24.31 3.31 2.66
CA ASP A 159 -23.47 2.31 3.29
C ASP A 159 -23.52 2.39 4.83
N ARG A 160 -23.49 3.62 5.37
CA ARG A 160 -23.62 3.85 6.81
C ARG A 160 -24.97 3.39 7.36
N LEU A 161 -26.07 3.61 6.62
CA LEU A 161 -27.40 3.13 7.02
C LEU A 161 -27.48 1.60 7.00
N LEU A 162 -26.82 0.96 6.02
CA LEU A 162 -26.77 -0.49 5.87
C LEU A 162 -25.73 -1.18 6.77
N GLY A 163 -25.09 -0.44 7.69
CA GLY A 163 -24.07 -0.99 8.60
C GLY A 163 -22.67 -1.11 8.04
N GLY A 164 -22.42 -0.51 6.88
CA GLY A 164 -21.12 -0.42 6.26
C GLY A 164 -20.12 0.46 7.01
N PRO A 165 -18.89 0.61 6.50
CA PRO A 165 -17.84 1.37 7.16
C PRO A 165 -18.16 2.88 7.22
N VAL A 166 -17.56 3.56 8.19
CA VAL A 166 -17.61 5.01 8.31
C VAL A 166 -16.25 5.58 7.94
N TYR A 167 -16.25 6.55 7.02
CA TYR A 167 -15.05 7.20 6.54
C TYR A 167 -14.84 8.54 7.23
N HIS A 168 -13.67 8.74 7.82
CA HIS A 168 -13.25 10.00 8.39
C HIS A 168 -11.99 10.48 7.65
N ARG A 169 -11.89 11.77 7.47
CA ARG A 169 -10.77 12.41 6.77
C ARG A 169 -10.37 13.64 7.57
N LEU A 170 -9.26 13.54 8.31
CA LEU A 170 -8.73 14.66 9.09
C LEU A 170 -7.52 15.24 8.39
N VAL A 171 -7.44 16.57 8.42
CA VAL A 171 -6.30 17.32 7.89
C VAL A 171 -5.58 18.03 9.02
N ALA A 172 -4.27 18.13 8.92
CA ALA A 172 -3.43 18.98 9.73
C ALA A 172 -3.08 20.21 8.90
N GLU A 173 -3.46 21.38 9.39
CA GLU A 173 -3.17 22.68 8.78
C GLU A 173 -2.14 23.41 9.63
N ALA A 174 -1.03 23.81 9.02
CA ALA A 174 0.05 24.57 9.63
C ALA A 174 0.42 25.73 8.70
N GLN A 175 0.54 26.95 9.24
CA GLN A 175 0.86 28.14 8.46
C GLN A 175 -0.05 28.30 7.21
N GLU A 176 -1.35 28.09 7.38
CA GLU A 176 -2.39 28.16 6.34
C GLU A 176 -2.24 27.15 5.18
N ARG A 177 -1.35 26.16 5.33
CA ARG A 177 -1.15 25.07 4.36
C ARG A 177 -1.60 23.75 4.93
N LEU A 178 -2.12 22.87 4.07
CA LEU A 178 -2.33 21.48 4.45
C LEU A 178 -0.97 20.80 4.52
N ALA A 179 -0.59 20.41 5.73
CA ALA A 179 0.70 19.79 6.04
C ALA A 179 0.62 18.28 6.24
N GLY A 180 -0.57 17.75 6.51
CA GLY A 180 -0.79 16.31 6.66
C GLY A 180 -2.26 15.95 6.54
N VAL A 181 -2.53 14.68 6.23
CA VAL A 181 -3.87 14.11 6.18
C VAL A 181 -3.84 12.67 6.70
N ILE A 182 -4.88 12.28 7.44
CA ILE A 182 -5.12 10.90 7.79
C ILE A 182 -6.52 10.50 7.33
N PHE A 183 -6.58 9.42 6.57
CA PHE A 183 -7.81 8.75 6.16
C PHE A 183 -8.06 7.60 7.11
N VAL A 184 -9.27 7.52 7.64
CA VAL A 184 -9.67 6.50 8.61
C VAL A 184 -10.96 5.85 8.14
N GLN A 185 -10.91 4.55 7.89
CA GLN A 185 -12.07 3.72 7.63
C GLN A 185 -12.39 2.92 8.88
N ARG A 186 -13.49 3.27 9.53
CA ARG A 186 -13.97 2.58 10.73
C ARG A 186 -14.97 1.50 10.34
N ALA A 187 -14.60 0.24 10.52
CA ALA A 187 -15.52 -0.89 10.40
C ALA A 187 -16.57 -0.84 11.52
N ARG A 188 -17.82 -1.18 11.21
CA ARG A 188 -18.92 -1.19 12.19
C ARG A 188 -19.30 -2.61 12.61
N TRP A 189 -19.90 -3.38 11.74
CA TRP A 189 -20.41 -4.71 12.07
C TRP A 189 -19.47 -5.84 11.65
N HIS A 190 -18.81 -5.68 10.51
CA HIS A 190 -17.89 -6.67 9.96
C HIS A 190 -16.59 -6.01 9.50
N GLY A 191 -15.53 -6.82 9.34
CA GLY A 191 -14.26 -6.38 8.78
C GLY A 191 -13.31 -5.76 9.81
N GLN A 192 -12.39 -4.98 9.32
CA GLN A 192 -11.26 -4.40 10.04
C GLN A 192 -11.18 -2.89 9.77
N HIS A 193 -10.54 -2.17 10.67
CA HIS A 193 -10.24 -0.76 10.46
C HIS A 193 -9.07 -0.59 9.50
N HIS A 194 -9.08 0.50 8.75
CA HIS A 194 -7.95 0.92 7.93
C HIS A 194 -7.59 2.36 8.23
N MET A 195 -6.28 2.65 8.23
CA MET A 195 -5.76 4.01 8.32
C MET A 195 -4.71 4.21 7.24
N GLU A 196 -4.71 5.41 6.64
CA GLU A 196 -3.69 5.86 5.72
C GLU A 196 -3.23 7.25 6.13
N LEU A 197 -1.92 7.42 6.29
CA LEU A 197 -1.27 8.67 6.71
C LEU A 197 -0.44 9.23 5.57
N LYS A 198 -0.62 10.51 5.28
CA LYS A 198 0.25 11.28 4.38
C LYS A 198 0.65 12.57 5.07
N VAL A 199 1.93 12.85 5.14
CA VAL A 199 2.51 14.06 5.73
C VAL A 199 3.45 14.69 4.70
N HIS A 200 3.34 16.01 4.52
CA HIS A 200 4.25 16.73 3.64
C HIS A 200 5.69 16.58 4.15
N PRO A 201 6.70 16.36 3.29
CA PRO A 201 8.08 16.12 3.71
C PRO A 201 8.65 17.15 4.68
N ASP A 202 8.31 18.45 4.50
CA ASP A 202 8.77 19.55 5.37
C ASP A 202 8.26 19.42 6.83
N TYR A 203 7.30 18.55 7.10
CA TYR A 203 6.67 18.36 8.40
C TYR A 203 6.88 16.95 8.98
N HIS A 204 7.75 16.15 8.35
CA HIS A 204 8.10 14.84 8.88
C HIS A 204 8.67 14.94 10.32
N GLY A 205 8.29 14.01 11.18
CA GLY A 205 8.65 13.98 12.59
C GLY A 205 7.82 14.92 13.48
N ARG A 206 6.95 15.76 12.92
CA ARG A 206 6.19 16.77 13.66
C ARG A 206 4.69 16.47 13.76
N LEU A 207 4.10 15.85 12.76
CA LEU A 207 2.64 15.70 12.63
C LEU A 207 2.16 14.25 12.76
N GLU A 208 3.02 13.26 12.54
CA GLU A 208 2.64 11.86 12.42
C GLU A 208 1.93 11.35 13.68
N LYS A 209 2.54 11.58 14.85
CA LYS A 209 1.95 11.14 16.14
C LYS A 209 0.59 11.79 16.40
N ALA A 210 0.47 13.07 16.08
CA ALA A 210 -0.77 13.82 16.25
C ALA A 210 -1.87 13.26 15.35
N LEU A 211 -1.60 13.11 14.05
CA LEU A 211 -2.55 12.55 13.09
C LEU A 211 -2.95 11.11 13.46
N VAL A 212 -1.99 10.27 13.86
CA VAL A 212 -2.26 8.90 14.28
C VAL A 212 -3.11 8.87 15.55
N SER A 213 -2.83 9.70 16.57
CA SER A 213 -3.63 9.74 17.80
C SER A 213 -5.09 10.15 17.53
N HIS A 214 -5.29 11.19 16.73
CA HIS A 214 -6.64 11.61 16.31
C HIS A 214 -7.36 10.54 15.49
N GLY A 215 -6.63 9.86 14.58
CA GLY A 215 -7.19 8.74 13.80
C GLY A 215 -7.64 7.59 14.69
N LEU A 216 -6.84 7.22 15.71
CA LEU A 216 -7.18 6.17 16.67
C LEU A 216 -8.36 6.57 17.55
N ALA A 217 -8.45 7.83 17.97
CA ALA A 217 -9.59 8.32 18.74
C ALA A 217 -10.93 8.15 17.99
N LEU A 218 -10.93 8.32 16.65
CA LEU A 218 -12.11 8.07 15.82
C LEU A 218 -12.50 6.59 15.74
N LEU A 219 -11.59 5.67 16.06
CA LEU A 219 -11.83 4.23 16.09
C LEU A 219 -12.26 3.71 17.46
N GLN A 220 -12.13 4.49 18.53
CA GLN A 220 -12.52 4.16 19.90
C GLN A 220 -13.93 3.54 20.04
N PRO A 221 -14.97 3.95 19.27
CA PRO A 221 -16.28 3.30 19.34
C PRO A 221 -16.29 1.81 18.95
N SER A 222 -15.21 1.27 18.39
CA SER A 222 -15.08 -0.14 18.01
C SER A 222 -13.67 -0.69 18.33
N PRO A 223 -13.19 -0.59 19.60
CA PRO A 223 -11.77 -0.75 19.95
C PRO A 223 -11.25 -2.17 19.83
N SER A 224 -12.13 -3.18 19.86
CA SER A 224 -11.75 -4.60 19.79
C SER A 224 -11.47 -5.11 18.38
N ARG A 225 -11.65 -4.26 17.34
CA ARG A 225 -11.38 -4.65 15.96
C ARG A 225 -9.95 -4.34 15.58
N PRO A 226 -9.30 -5.22 14.81
CA PRO A 226 -7.95 -4.95 14.35
C PRO A 226 -7.91 -3.78 13.37
N THR A 227 -6.87 -2.97 13.48
CA THR A 227 -6.59 -1.85 12.58
C THR A 227 -5.39 -2.20 11.70
N TYR A 228 -5.54 -2.01 10.40
CA TYR A 228 -4.50 -2.28 9.40
C TYR A 228 -4.02 -0.97 8.78
N VAL A 229 -2.72 -0.90 8.57
CA VAL A 229 -2.04 0.22 7.93
C VAL A 229 -1.10 -0.31 6.86
N ARG A 230 -1.11 0.32 5.70
CA ARG A 230 -0.07 0.21 4.68
C ARG A 230 0.69 1.53 4.68
N HIS A 231 2.00 1.49 4.88
CA HIS A 231 2.78 2.71 4.99
C HIS A 231 4.12 2.56 4.24
N PRO A 232 4.61 3.62 3.55
CA PRO A 232 5.91 3.58 2.90
C PRO A 232 7.01 3.23 3.89
N ALA A 233 7.84 2.24 3.55
CA ALA A 233 8.95 1.84 4.42
C ALA A 233 10.02 2.94 4.55
N ALA A 234 10.09 3.84 3.57
CA ALA A 234 11.01 4.98 3.56
C ALA A 234 10.59 6.12 4.51
N HIS A 235 9.30 6.19 4.93
CA HIS A 235 8.83 7.22 5.87
C HIS A 235 8.95 6.69 7.31
N ALA A 236 10.18 6.75 7.84
CA ALA A 236 10.53 6.19 9.14
C ALA A 236 9.74 6.83 10.30
N GLU A 237 9.50 8.14 10.25
CA GLU A 237 8.75 8.89 11.25
C GLU A 237 7.29 8.44 11.34
N GLY A 238 6.67 8.15 10.20
CA GLY A 238 5.32 7.58 10.14
C GLY A 238 5.26 6.19 10.74
N LEU A 239 6.23 5.33 10.40
CA LEU A 239 6.35 3.99 11.01
C LEU A 239 6.57 4.07 12.52
N ALA A 240 7.45 4.97 12.98
CA ALA A 240 7.70 5.19 14.40
C ALA A 240 6.44 5.68 15.13
N ALA A 241 5.67 6.58 14.51
CA ALA A 241 4.40 7.06 15.07
C ALA A 241 3.40 5.91 15.24
N PHE A 242 3.18 5.07 14.24
CA PHE A 242 2.29 3.92 14.38
C PHE A 242 2.80 2.94 15.44
N LYS A 243 4.10 2.59 15.43
CA LYS A 243 4.70 1.69 16.41
C LYS A 243 4.57 2.21 17.85
N SER A 244 4.64 3.53 18.07
CA SER A 244 4.46 4.12 19.41
C SER A 244 3.05 3.94 20.00
N TYR A 245 2.05 3.66 19.15
CA TYR A 245 0.69 3.28 19.56
C TYR A 245 0.43 1.77 19.52
N GLY A 246 1.50 0.95 19.48
CA GLY A 246 1.40 -0.50 19.60
C GLY A 246 1.16 -1.25 18.28
N PHE A 247 1.20 -0.57 17.14
CA PHE A 247 1.16 -1.27 15.85
C PHE A 247 2.40 -2.15 15.68
N GLN A 248 2.17 -3.38 15.29
CA GLN A 248 3.22 -4.34 14.96
C GLN A 248 3.36 -4.46 13.45
N GLU A 249 4.58 -4.41 12.96
CA GLU A 249 4.89 -4.64 11.56
C GLU A 249 4.81 -6.14 11.26
N THR A 250 3.91 -6.53 10.38
CA THR A 250 3.65 -7.93 10.03
C THR A 250 4.51 -8.39 8.86
N ARG A 251 4.80 -7.49 7.95
CA ARG A 251 5.66 -7.71 6.77
C ARG A 251 6.03 -6.40 6.12
N THR A 252 7.15 -6.38 5.40
CA THR A 252 7.49 -5.34 4.42
C THR A 252 7.70 -5.99 3.06
N LEU A 253 7.07 -5.45 2.05
CA LEU A 253 7.19 -5.89 0.66
C LEU A 253 7.97 -4.85 -0.14
N ALA A 254 9.03 -5.28 -0.79
CA ALA A 254 9.69 -4.50 -1.84
C ALA A 254 8.96 -4.74 -3.16
N SER A 255 8.62 -3.67 -3.86
CA SER A 255 8.11 -3.70 -5.23
C SER A 255 9.29 -3.52 -6.17
N MET A 256 9.47 -4.47 -7.09
CA MET A 256 10.55 -4.48 -8.06
C MET A 256 9.98 -4.50 -9.48
N ALA A 257 10.67 -3.89 -10.43
CA ALA A 257 10.25 -3.86 -11.82
C ALA A 257 11.41 -4.12 -12.78
N LEU A 258 11.08 -4.74 -13.90
CA LEU A 258 11.95 -4.98 -15.04
C LEU A 258 11.34 -4.32 -16.27
N ARG A 259 12.07 -3.42 -16.92
CA ARG A 259 11.70 -2.89 -18.22
C ARG A 259 12.02 -3.92 -19.30
N LEU A 260 11.05 -4.21 -20.13
CA LEU A 260 11.21 -5.08 -21.28
C LEU A 260 11.60 -4.18 -22.46
N GLY A 261 12.83 -4.32 -22.99
CA GLY A 261 13.25 -3.60 -24.18
C GLY A 261 12.27 -3.83 -25.34
N ALA A 262 12.07 -2.82 -26.16
CA ALA A 262 11.40 -2.99 -27.45
C ALA A 262 12.26 -3.95 -28.31
N ARG A 263 11.62 -4.97 -28.90
CA ARG A 263 12.22 -5.72 -29.99
C ARG A 263 12.20 -4.87 -31.27
#